data_a1653b2139832a846bcfd8393cc980b3
#
_entry.id   a1653b2139832a846bcfd8393cc980b3
#
_cell.length_a   1.000
_cell.length_b   1.000
_cell.length_c   1.000
_cell.angle_alpha   90.00
_cell.angle_beta   90.00
_cell.angle_gamma   90.00
#
_symmetry.space_group_name_H-M   'P 1'
#
loop_
_entity.id
_entity.type
_entity.pdbx_description
1 polymer ?
#
loop_
_entity_poly.entity_id
_entity_poly.type
_entity_poly.pdbx_seq_one_letter_code
_entity_poly.pdbx_strand_id
1 'polypeptide(L)'
;MKTKPARHLLAIDTATAWQSVALLQDEHVLALLEQDAEGSHARSLMGAIDRLLRGAGLSLKDLQALAVSIGPGSFTGLRVGLATMLGFRAVLGTPIVTVPTLEAMAWNLRDVKGLLVPVLKSRHNEVYWAAYEWRPGTGLHTHIAEQVGPPASVARALQGAKACTLFGDGWQAYEKGIREGVEAVGGQVREVRPEQQRPSGVSVGLAGRQRLEAGQVAGPELVPRYVQRTEAEVKFDEQQGVSALERRRQRVAGKLAQGRRKRAQKDADPRAQK
;
A
#
# COMPACT_ATOMS: atom_id res chain seq x y z
N MET A 1 30.43 22.20 18.74
CA MET A 1 29.32 21.32 18.36
C MET A 1 29.92 20.13 17.61
N LYS A 2 29.79 18.90 18.14
CA LYS A 2 30.19 17.71 17.38
C LYS A 2 29.15 17.54 16.27
N THR A 3 29.52 17.74 15.03
CA THR A 3 28.65 17.41 13.88
C THR A 3 28.31 15.94 13.97
N LYS A 4 27.00 15.63 14.08
CA LYS A 4 26.50 14.26 14.03
C LYS A 4 26.97 13.68 12.69
N PRO A 5 27.59 12.49 12.64
CA PRO A 5 28.05 11.93 11.37
C PRO A 5 26.85 11.80 10.41
N ALA A 6 27.08 12.21 9.16
CA ALA A 6 26.08 12.11 8.12
C ALA A 6 25.61 10.66 7.98
N ARG A 7 24.29 10.46 7.87
CA ARG A 7 23.70 9.11 7.82
C ARG A 7 23.21 8.79 6.43
N HIS A 8 23.75 7.73 5.85
CA HIS A 8 23.20 7.17 4.62
C HIS A 8 21.96 6.31 4.94
N LEU A 9 20.87 6.66 4.32
CA LEU A 9 19.58 5.96 4.45
C LEU A 9 19.15 5.45 3.09
N LEU A 10 18.90 4.15 2.98
CA LEU A 10 18.27 3.54 1.83
C LEU A 10 16.76 3.48 2.06
N ALA A 11 15.99 4.04 1.15
CA ALA A 11 14.54 4.03 1.19
C ALA A 11 13.94 3.34 -0.03
N ILE A 12 12.89 2.56 0.17
CA ILE A 12 12.17 1.90 -0.93
C ILE A 12 10.66 2.05 -0.80
N ASP A 13 10.02 2.18 -1.95
CA ASP A 13 8.59 1.97 -2.13
C ASP A 13 8.33 0.90 -3.18
N THR A 14 7.42 -0.01 -2.86
CA THR A 14 6.96 -1.09 -3.72
C THR A 14 5.45 -1.30 -3.57
N ALA A 15 4.75 -0.27 -3.07
CA ALA A 15 3.34 -0.37 -2.71
C ALA A 15 2.38 -0.30 -3.92
N THR A 16 2.85 0.15 -5.08
CA THR A 16 2.06 0.27 -6.32
C THR A 16 2.73 -0.51 -7.46
N ALA A 17 2.24 -0.40 -8.69
CA ALA A 17 2.94 -0.89 -9.88
C ALA A 17 4.30 -0.20 -10.08
N TRP A 18 4.48 0.98 -9.49
CA TRP A 18 5.71 1.76 -9.53
C TRP A 18 6.66 1.34 -8.43
N GLN A 19 7.93 1.15 -8.76
CA GLN A 19 9.01 0.88 -7.82
C GLN A 19 9.90 2.10 -7.70
N SER A 20 10.14 2.55 -6.49
CA SER A 20 11.05 3.66 -6.22
C SER A 20 12.09 3.27 -5.18
N VAL A 21 13.36 3.53 -5.48
CA VAL A 21 14.51 3.32 -4.59
C VAL A 21 15.28 4.63 -4.49
N ALA A 22 15.50 5.12 -3.29
CA ALA A 22 16.24 6.34 -3.03
C ALA A 22 17.35 6.11 -2.01
N LEU A 23 18.46 6.80 -2.23
CA LEU A 23 19.57 6.89 -1.30
C LEU A 23 19.67 8.34 -0.82
N LEU A 24 19.59 8.53 0.49
CA LEU A 24 19.66 9.84 1.11
C LEU A 24 20.88 9.93 2.03
N GLN A 25 21.46 11.11 2.09
CA GLN A 25 22.40 11.50 3.12
C GLN A 25 21.77 12.65 3.91
N ASP A 26 21.31 12.36 5.10
CA ASP A 26 20.44 13.25 5.87
C ASP A 26 19.19 13.67 5.06
N GLU A 27 19.03 14.94 4.66
CA GLU A 27 17.92 15.40 3.79
C GLU A 27 18.28 15.45 2.30
N HIS A 28 19.55 15.23 1.97
CA HIS A 28 20.02 15.31 0.60
C HIS A 28 19.78 13.98 -0.13
N VAL A 29 19.14 14.05 -1.27
CA VAL A 29 18.99 12.90 -2.16
C VAL A 29 20.29 12.70 -2.93
N LEU A 30 21.01 11.61 -2.63
CA LEU A 30 22.23 11.24 -3.35
C LEU A 30 21.90 10.57 -4.68
N ALA A 31 20.90 9.71 -4.69
CA ALA A 31 20.47 9.00 -5.89
C ALA A 31 19.00 8.59 -5.77
N LEU A 32 18.31 8.52 -6.91
CA LEU A 32 16.94 8.08 -7.05
C LEU A 32 16.82 7.19 -8.30
N LEU A 33 16.16 6.06 -8.17
CA LEU A 33 15.80 5.20 -9.29
C LEU A 33 14.31 4.86 -9.18
N GLU A 34 13.57 5.21 -10.21
CA GLU A 34 12.15 4.95 -10.32
C GLU A 34 11.85 4.21 -11.62
N GLN A 35 11.00 3.21 -11.56
CA GLN A 35 10.64 2.42 -12.74
C GLN A 35 9.28 1.78 -12.56
N ASP A 36 8.62 1.51 -13.69
CA ASP A 36 7.50 0.59 -13.72
C ASP A 36 8.01 -0.84 -13.43
N ALA A 37 7.41 -1.48 -12.47
CA ALA A 37 7.77 -2.82 -12.01
C ALA A 37 6.53 -3.70 -11.80
N GLU A 38 5.43 -3.41 -12.49
CA GLU A 38 4.22 -4.20 -12.41
C GLU A 38 4.52 -5.69 -12.68
N GLY A 39 4.17 -6.54 -11.71
CA GLY A 39 4.46 -7.98 -11.76
C GLY A 39 5.95 -8.36 -11.69
N SER A 40 6.88 -7.41 -11.54
CA SER A 40 8.32 -7.67 -11.60
C SER A 40 9.14 -7.17 -10.40
N HIS A 41 8.52 -6.63 -9.34
CA HIS A 41 9.22 -6.10 -8.16
C HIS A 41 10.31 -7.05 -7.63
N ALA A 42 10.00 -8.33 -7.47
CA ALA A 42 10.92 -9.32 -6.93
C ALA A 42 12.18 -9.48 -7.80
N ARG A 43 12.05 -9.28 -9.12
CA ARG A 43 13.15 -9.43 -10.08
C ARG A 43 14.00 -8.18 -10.18
N SER A 44 13.37 -7.01 -10.09
CA SER A 44 14.00 -5.72 -10.41
C SER A 44 14.60 -5.01 -9.20
N LEU A 45 14.06 -5.23 -7.98
CA LEU A 45 14.39 -4.43 -6.80
C LEU A 45 15.87 -4.53 -6.41
N MET A 46 16.42 -5.74 -6.32
CA MET A 46 17.84 -5.91 -5.95
C MET A 46 18.79 -5.28 -6.95
N GLY A 47 18.50 -5.42 -8.25
CA GLY A 47 19.30 -4.78 -9.31
C GLY A 47 19.20 -3.25 -9.29
N ALA A 48 18.04 -2.70 -8.91
CA ALA A 48 17.86 -1.27 -8.72
C ALA A 48 18.68 -0.74 -7.54
N ILE A 49 18.65 -1.43 -6.41
CA ILE A 49 19.44 -1.07 -5.22
C ILE A 49 20.95 -1.14 -5.51
N ASP A 50 21.43 -2.21 -6.16
CA ASP A 50 22.83 -2.38 -6.50
C ASP A 50 23.32 -1.26 -7.43
N ARG A 51 22.59 -0.95 -8.50
CA ARG A 51 22.91 0.16 -9.41
C ARG A 51 22.99 1.50 -8.70
N LEU A 52 22.05 1.76 -7.80
CA LEU A 52 21.96 3.01 -7.07
C LEU A 52 23.13 3.19 -6.09
N LEU A 53 23.47 2.16 -5.34
CA LEU A 53 24.59 2.18 -4.41
C LEU A 53 25.93 2.33 -5.16
N ARG A 54 26.17 1.56 -6.21
CA ARG A 54 27.38 1.68 -7.04
C ARG A 54 27.51 3.05 -7.69
N GLY A 55 26.42 3.61 -8.19
CA GLY A 55 26.40 4.95 -8.77
C GLY A 55 26.78 6.05 -7.78
N ALA A 56 26.47 5.84 -6.49
CA ALA A 56 26.86 6.74 -5.40
C ALA A 56 28.24 6.43 -4.79
N GLY A 57 28.94 5.39 -5.27
CA GLY A 57 30.22 4.96 -4.70
C GLY A 57 30.11 4.32 -3.32
N LEU A 58 28.93 3.79 -2.97
CA LEU A 58 28.62 3.20 -1.67
C LEU A 58 28.34 1.70 -1.79
N SER A 59 28.44 1.03 -0.65
CA SER A 59 28.08 -0.37 -0.46
C SER A 59 26.95 -0.50 0.59
N LEU A 60 26.37 -1.68 0.72
CA LEU A 60 25.38 -1.95 1.76
C LEU A 60 25.90 -1.69 3.18
N LYS A 61 27.21 -1.86 3.42
CA LYS A 61 27.85 -1.65 4.74
C LYS A 61 27.90 -0.17 5.15
N ASP A 62 27.77 0.73 4.17
CA ASP A 62 27.79 2.18 4.39
C ASP A 62 26.42 2.73 4.81
N LEU A 63 25.39 1.87 4.84
CA LEU A 63 24.04 2.24 5.24
C LEU A 63 23.89 2.23 6.76
N GLN A 64 23.37 3.32 7.33
CA GLN A 64 23.09 3.46 8.76
C GLN A 64 21.60 3.36 9.10
N ALA A 65 20.72 3.44 8.10
CA ALA A 65 19.27 3.27 8.28
C ALA A 65 18.62 2.75 7.01
N LEU A 66 17.50 2.07 7.20
CA LEU A 66 16.63 1.57 6.12
C LEU A 66 15.23 2.14 6.33
N ALA A 67 14.55 2.57 5.26
CA ALA A 67 13.16 3.01 5.31
C ALA A 67 12.34 2.26 4.25
N VAL A 68 11.12 1.90 4.60
CA VAL A 68 10.23 1.14 3.71
C VAL A 68 8.78 1.53 3.90
N SER A 69 8.05 1.67 2.79
CA SER A 69 6.59 1.78 2.82
C SER A 69 5.97 0.44 3.25
N ILE A 70 4.98 0.50 4.15
CA ILE A 70 4.36 -0.71 4.72
C ILE A 70 2.89 -0.91 4.31
N GLY A 71 2.38 -0.08 3.42
CA GLY A 71 0.98 -0.11 2.98
C GLY A 71 0.18 1.13 3.42
N PRO A 72 -1.04 1.25 2.89
CA PRO A 72 -1.72 0.32 1.99
C PRO A 72 -1.11 0.26 0.59
N GLY A 73 -1.43 -0.81 -0.16
CA GLY A 73 -0.98 -0.99 -1.53
C GLY A 73 -0.94 -2.45 -1.98
N SER A 74 -0.17 -2.72 -3.01
CA SER A 74 0.03 -4.06 -3.59
C SER A 74 0.53 -5.06 -2.55
N PHE A 75 -0.26 -6.11 -2.32
CA PHE A 75 0.06 -7.17 -1.39
C PHE A 75 1.42 -7.85 -1.67
N THR A 76 1.67 -8.17 -2.94
CA THR A 76 2.93 -8.77 -3.38
C THR A 76 4.08 -7.78 -3.28
N GLY A 77 3.88 -6.56 -3.78
CA GLY A 77 4.91 -5.52 -3.76
C GLY A 77 5.38 -5.20 -2.34
N LEU A 78 4.46 -4.96 -1.41
CA LEU A 78 4.80 -4.68 0.00
C LEU A 78 5.61 -5.81 0.64
N ARG A 79 5.28 -7.06 0.36
CA ARG A 79 6.05 -8.20 0.88
C ARG A 79 7.46 -8.28 0.30
N VAL A 80 7.62 -8.00 -0.99
CA VAL A 80 8.94 -7.96 -1.64
C VAL A 80 9.81 -6.88 -1.01
N GLY A 81 9.30 -5.66 -0.89
CA GLY A 81 10.03 -4.56 -0.26
C GLY A 81 10.42 -4.87 1.18
N LEU A 82 9.45 -5.35 1.96
CA LEU A 82 9.67 -5.64 3.37
C LEU A 82 10.66 -6.79 3.59
N ALA A 83 10.52 -7.89 2.83
CA ALA A 83 11.44 -9.02 2.90
C ALA A 83 12.89 -8.62 2.54
N THR A 84 13.05 -7.74 1.54
CA THR A 84 14.36 -7.21 1.15
C THR A 84 15.00 -6.42 2.30
N MET A 85 14.23 -5.52 2.93
CA MET A 85 14.74 -4.72 4.06
C MET A 85 15.03 -5.56 5.30
N LEU A 86 14.21 -6.58 5.57
CA LEU A 86 14.46 -7.54 6.64
C LEU A 86 15.74 -8.35 6.39
N GLY A 87 15.98 -8.76 5.14
CA GLY A 87 17.24 -9.42 4.74
C GLY A 87 18.47 -8.53 5.00
N PHE A 88 18.40 -7.25 4.64
CA PHE A 88 19.48 -6.31 4.94
C PHE A 88 19.68 -6.11 6.44
N ARG A 89 18.60 -5.94 7.21
CA ARG A 89 18.69 -5.84 8.66
C ARG A 89 19.35 -7.07 9.29
N ALA A 90 19.01 -8.26 8.82
CA ALA A 90 19.58 -9.50 9.35
C ALA A 90 21.11 -9.59 9.15
N VAL A 91 21.63 -9.03 8.05
CA VAL A 91 23.06 -9.08 7.74
C VAL A 91 23.81 -7.89 8.34
N LEU A 92 23.22 -6.70 8.32
CA LEU A 92 23.88 -5.43 8.65
C LEU A 92 23.64 -4.98 10.10
N GLY A 93 22.61 -5.49 10.76
CA GLY A 93 22.12 -4.97 12.04
C GLY A 93 21.50 -3.55 11.93
N THR A 94 21.29 -3.05 10.73
CA THR A 94 20.83 -1.67 10.46
C THR A 94 19.37 -1.50 10.83
N PRO A 95 18.97 -0.43 11.55
CA PRO A 95 17.59 -0.18 11.93
C PRO A 95 16.70 0.04 10.70
N ILE A 96 15.49 -0.50 10.77
CA ILE A 96 14.43 -0.24 9.78
C ILE A 96 13.42 0.73 10.37
N VAL A 97 13.01 1.69 9.56
CA VAL A 97 11.89 2.59 9.82
C VAL A 97 10.78 2.31 8.81
N THR A 98 9.56 2.23 9.31
CA THR A 98 8.38 2.00 8.47
C THR A 98 7.61 3.28 8.26
N VAL A 99 7.11 3.46 7.04
CA VAL A 99 6.30 4.63 6.67
C VAL A 99 4.99 4.14 6.02
N PRO A 100 3.83 4.60 6.50
CA PRO A 100 2.57 4.34 5.79
C PRO A 100 2.61 4.92 4.38
N THR A 101 2.12 4.19 3.38
CA THR A 101 2.24 4.60 1.97
C THR A 101 1.53 5.93 1.69
N LEU A 102 0.31 6.11 2.21
CA LEU A 102 -0.43 7.36 2.00
C LEU A 102 0.24 8.56 2.70
N GLU A 103 0.88 8.32 3.85
CA GLU A 103 1.69 9.34 4.52
C GLU A 103 2.91 9.71 3.68
N ALA A 104 3.65 8.71 3.17
CA ALA A 104 4.78 8.95 2.27
C ALA A 104 4.37 9.77 1.04
N MET A 105 3.20 9.50 0.47
CA MET A 105 2.67 10.30 -0.64
C MET A 105 2.44 11.76 -0.25
N ALA A 106 1.94 12.04 0.96
CA ALA A 106 1.77 13.42 1.45
C ALA A 106 3.11 14.16 1.60
N TRP A 107 4.21 13.44 1.80
CA TRP A 107 5.57 14.01 1.82
C TRP A 107 6.05 14.51 0.46
N ASN A 108 5.47 14.06 -0.67
CA ASN A 108 5.74 14.65 -1.99
C ASN A 108 5.30 16.11 -2.09
N LEU A 109 4.42 16.57 -1.20
CA LEU A 109 3.70 17.85 -1.27
C LEU A 109 3.95 18.72 -0.04
N ARG A 110 5.19 18.71 0.49
CA ARG A 110 5.56 19.45 1.72
C ARG A 110 5.26 20.95 1.68
N ASP A 111 5.37 21.53 0.49
CA ASP A 111 5.18 22.99 0.29
C ASP A 111 3.75 23.36 -0.11
N VAL A 112 2.85 22.37 -0.19
CA VAL A 112 1.45 22.60 -0.60
C VAL A 112 0.59 22.84 0.64
N LYS A 113 -0.10 23.97 0.65
CA LYS A 113 -1.02 24.36 1.72
C LYS A 113 -2.41 23.75 1.55
N GLY A 114 -3.04 23.42 2.67
CA GLY A 114 -4.38 22.83 2.74
C GLY A 114 -4.36 21.31 2.81
N LEU A 115 -5.53 20.70 2.61
CA LEU A 115 -5.66 19.25 2.71
C LEU A 115 -5.01 18.54 1.53
N LEU A 116 -4.18 17.56 1.85
CA LEU A 116 -3.53 16.64 0.93
C LEU A 116 -4.25 15.30 1.04
N VAL A 117 -4.82 14.82 -0.03
CA VAL A 117 -5.65 13.61 -0.05
C VAL A 117 -5.08 12.61 -1.05
N PRO A 118 -4.07 11.81 -0.64
CA PRO A 118 -3.61 10.68 -1.44
C PRO A 118 -4.71 9.64 -1.56
N VAL A 119 -4.93 9.14 -2.78
CA VAL A 119 -5.94 8.13 -3.10
C VAL A 119 -5.29 7.05 -3.93
N LEU A 120 -5.21 5.83 -3.43
CA LEU A 120 -4.66 4.67 -4.12
C LEU A 120 -5.77 3.69 -4.50
N LYS A 121 -5.60 3.01 -5.62
CA LYS A 121 -6.47 1.90 -5.99
C LYS A 121 -6.41 0.80 -4.92
N SER A 122 -7.57 0.28 -4.57
CA SER A 122 -7.73 -0.92 -3.79
C SER A 122 -8.26 -2.03 -4.70
N ARG A 123 -9.34 -2.68 -4.34
CA ARG A 123 -10.08 -3.62 -5.19
C ARG A 123 -10.98 -2.88 -6.19
N HIS A 124 -11.71 -3.66 -6.97
CA HIS A 124 -12.69 -3.09 -7.89
C HIS A 124 -13.68 -2.18 -7.14
N ASN A 125 -13.84 -0.95 -7.64
CA ASN A 125 -14.68 0.10 -7.03
C ASN A 125 -14.33 0.49 -5.58
N GLU A 126 -13.10 0.28 -5.14
CA GLU A 126 -12.61 0.71 -3.83
C GLU A 126 -11.29 1.47 -3.96
N VAL A 127 -11.07 2.38 -3.03
CA VAL A 127 -9.83 3.14 -2.91
C VAL A 127 -9.35 3.14 -1.46
N TYR A 128 -8.03 3.15 -1.27
CA TYR A 128 -7.38 3.54 -0.02
C TYR A 128 -7.14 5.04 -0.06
N TRP A 129 -7.46 5.73 1.01
CA TRP A 129 -7.23 7.17 1.08
C TRP A 129 -7.06 7.64 2.53
N ALA A 130 -6.49 8.83 2.67
CA ALA A 130 -6.37 9.54 3.94
C ALA A 130 -6.38 11.04 3.65
N ALA A 131 -6.46 11.88 4.67
CA ALA A 131 -6.27 13.31 4.51
C ALA A 131 -5.22 13.82 5.50
N TYR A 132 -4.28 14.60 5.00
CA TYR A 132 -3.17 15.18 5.73
C TYR A 132 -3.10 16.68 5.53
N GLU A 133 -2.40 17.38 6.41
CA GLU A 133 -2.13 18.80 6.30
C GLU A 133 -0.73 19.11 6.83
N TRP A 134 0.04 19.88 6.08
CA TRP A 134 1.29 20.44 6.58
C TRP A 134 1.01 21.66 7.43
N ARG A 135 1.48 21.65 8.67
CA ARG A 135 1.35 22.78 9.59
C ARG A 135 2.73 23.38 9.91
N PRO A 136 2.87 24.69 9.84
CA PRO A 136 4.12 25.36 10.18
C PRO A 136 4.62 24.98 11.58
N GLY A 137 5.89 24.60 11.68
CA GLY A 137 6.54 24.28 12.94
C GLY A 137 6.20 22.91 13.56
N THR A 138 5.14 22.24 13.13
CA THR A 138 4.71 20.96 13.70
C THR A 138 4.73 19.80 12.72
N GLY A 139 4.92 20.08 11.42
CA GLY A 139 5.07 19.05 10.39
C GLY A 139 3.76 18.52 9.81
N LEU A 140 3.76 17.29 9.35
CA LEU A 140 2.61 16.64 8.75
C LEU A 140 1.62 16.17 9.82
N HIS A 141 0.37 16.60 9.71
CA HIS A 141 -0.74 16.20 10.59
C HIS A 141 -1.74 15.34 9.84
N THR A 142 -2.19 14.28 10.48
CA THR A 142 -3.30 13.46 9.99
C THR A 142 -4.61 14.16 10.31
N HIS A 143 -5.35 14.57 9.27
CA HIS A 143 -6.68 15.14 9.40
C HIS A 143 -7.76 14.04 9.40
N ILE A 144 -7.64 13.09 8.46
CA ILE A 144 -8.47 11.89 8.39
C ILE A 144 -7.51 10.69 8.30
N ALA A 145 -7.65 9.75 9.23
CA ALA A 145 -6.87 8.52 9.23
C ALA A 145 -7.16 7.67 7.99
N GLU A 146 -6.27 6.71 7.70
CA GLU A 146 -6.41 5.81 6.55
C GLU A 146 -7.77 5.10 6.53
N GLN A 147 -8.41 5.17 5.38
CA GLN A 147 -9.70 4.59 5.07
C GLN A 147 -9.62 3.68 3.85
N VAL A 148 -10.57 2.77 3.74
CA VAL A 148 -10.84 1.99 2.53
C VAL A 148 -12.35 2.02 2.27
N GLY A 149 -12.73 2.19 1.01
CA GLY A 149 -14.14 2.21 0.64
C GLY A 149 -14.37 2.69 -0.79
N PRO A 150 -15.64 2.84 -1.17
CA PRO A 150 -15.98 3.30 -2.51
C PRO A 150 -15.49 4.74 -2.75
N PRO A 151 -15.13 5.11 -4.01
CA PRO A 151 -14.63 6.44 -4.35
C PRO A 151 -15.50 7.59 -3.83
N ALA A 152 -16.82 7.43 -3.83
CA ALA A 152 -17.75 8.42 -3.31
C ALA A 152 -17.58 8.72 -1.80
N SER A 153 -16.95 7.82 -1.04
CA SER A 153 -16.66 8.06 0.38
C SER A 153 -15.65 9.19 0.59
N VAL A 154 -14.73 9.38 -0.35
CA VAL A 154 -13.72 10.46 -0.32
C VAL A 154 -14.42 11.81 -0.34
N ALA A 155 -15.26 12.06 -1.33
CA ALA A 155 -15.99 13.33 -1.46
C ALA A 155 -16.89 13.61 -0.24
N ARG A 156 -17.56 12.56 0.27
CA ARG A 156 -18.43 12.69 1.44
C ARG A 156 -17.65 13.09 2.70
N ALA A 157 -16.48 12.54 2.90
CA ALA A 157 -15.64 12.84 4.06
C ALA A 157 -14.95 14.22 3.98
N LEU A 158 -14.85 14.79 2.79
CA LEU A 158 -14.28 16.12 2.53
C LEU A 158 -15.32 17.25 2.56
N GLN A 159 -16.55 16.95 2.99
CA GLN A 159 -17.57 17.98 3.15
C GLN A 159 -17.09 19.12 4.06
N GLY A 160 -17.25 20.36 3.62
CA GLY A 160 -16.77 21.55 4.33
C GLY A 160 -15.30 21.92 4.09
N ALA A 161 -14.53 21.10 3.39
CA ALA A 161 -13.18 21.45 2.98
C ALA A 161 -13.26 22.48 1.82
N LYS A 162 -12.73 23.69 2.02
CA LYS A 162 -12.73 24.74 1.00
C LYS A 162 -11.85 24.39 -0.20
N ALA A 163 -10.72 23.74 0.03
CA ALA A 163 -9.81 23.29 -1.01
C ALA A 163 -9.06 22.04 -0.56
N CYS A 164 -8.89 21.09 -1.47
CA CYS A 164 -8.10 19.89 -1.26
C CYS A 164 -7.26 19.57 -2.49
N THR A 165 -6.12 18.94 -2.28
CA THR A 165 -5.25 18.43 -3.33
C THR A 165 -5.41 16.91 -3.36
N LEU A 166 -6.07 16.40 -4.40
CA LEU A 166 -6.31 14.99 -4.64
C LEU A 166 -5.28 14.43 -5.61
N PHE A 167 -4.68 13.29 -5.29
CA PHE A 167 -3.62 12.70 -6.10
C PHE A 167 -3.47 11.20 -5.83
N GLY A 168 -2.81 10.51 -6.75
CA GLY A 168 -2.61 9.05 -6.71
C GLY A 168 -3.33 8.32 -7.82
N ASP A 169 -3.02 7.03 -8.00
CA ASP A 169 -3.60 6.20 -9.06
C ASP A 169 -5.11 5.93 -8.85
N GLY A 170 -5.55 5.90 -7.61
CA GLY A 170 -6.97 5.82 -7.26
C GLY A 170 -7.72 7.10 -7.62
N TRP A 171 -7.09 8.28 -7.39
CA TRP A 171 -7.63 9.55 -7.87
C TRP A 171 -7.77 9.53 -9.39
N GLN A 172 -6.71 9.22 -10.13
CA GLN A 172 -6.73 9.18 -11.59
C GLN A 172 -7.81 8.23 -12.14
N ALA A 173 -8.03 7.09 -11.49
CA ALA A 173 -9.02 6.10 -11.94
C ALA A 173 -10.47 6.54 -11.74
N TYR A 174 -10.74 7.33 -10.69
CA TYR A 174 -12.10 7.71 -10.27
C TYR A 174 -12.28 9.23 -10.21
N GLU A 175 -11.43 10.00 -10.90
CA GLU A 175 -11.35 11.44 -10.83
C GLU A 175 -12.72 12.11 -11.01
N LYS A 176 -13.43 11.76 -12.08
CA LYS A 176 -14.71 12.37 -12.42
C LYS A 176 -15.70 12.32 -11.25
N GLY A 177 -15.95 11.15 -10.70
CA GLY A 177 -16.94 10.98 -9.63
C GLY A 177 -16.52 11.61 -8.31
N ILE A 178 -15.21 11.58 -7.98
CA ILE A 178 -14.72 12.21 -6.76
C ILE A 178 -14.75 13.75 -6.91
N ARG A 179 -14.31 14.28 -8.05
CA ARG A 179 -14.31 15.71 -8.35
C ARG A 179 -15.73 16.28 -8.27
N GLU A 180 -16.67 15.69 -9.01
CA GLU A 180 -18.07 16.11 -9.00
C GLU A 180 -18.65 16.12 -7.57
N GLY A 181 -18.32 15.11 -6.77
CA GLY A 181 -18.77 15.04 -5.38
C GLY A 181 -18.19 16.11 -4.47
N VAL A 182 -16.90 16.48 -4.64
CA VAL A 182 -16.24 17.55 -3.87
C VAL A 182 -16.77 18.91 -4.29
N GLU A 183 -16.91 19.17 -5.59
CA GLU A 183 -17.37 20.45 -6.13
C GLU A 183 -18.86 20.69 -5.82
N ALA A 184 -19.69 19.65 -5.80
CA ALA A 184 -21.11 19.74 -5.42
C ALA A 184 -21.33 20.28 -3.99
N VAL A 185 -20.34 20.15 -3.11
CA VAL A 185 -20.39 20.68 -1.74
C VAL A 185 -19.54 21.94 -1.55
N GLY A 186 -19.17 22.59 -2.66
CA GLY A 186 -18.45 23.87 -2.69
C GLY A 186 -16.94 23.77 -2.45
N GLY A 187 -16.37 22.56 -2.49
CA GLY A 187 -14.93 22.35 -2.40
C GLY A 187 -14.23 22.62 -3.74
N GLN A 188 -12.93 22.96 -3.67
CA GLN A 188 -12.07 23.13 -4.85
C GLN A 188 -11.03 22.02 -4.88
N VAL A 189 -10.88 21.37 -6.03
CA VAL A 189 -9.87 20.35 -6.27
C VAL A 189 -8.66 20.98 -6.95
N ARG A 190 -7.47 20.76 -6.37
CA ARG A 190 -6.18 21.14 -6.94
C ARG A 190 -5.49 19.91 -7.51
N GLU A 191 -4.78 20.11 -8.61
CA GLU A 191 -4.00 19.08 -9.26
C GLU A 191 -2.53 19.16 -8.87
N VAL A 192 -1.83 18.05 -9.03
CA VAL A 192 -0.40 17.94 -8.82
C VAL A 192 0.31 17.49 -10.09
N ARG A 193 1.60 17.69 -10.14
CA ARG A 193 2.42 17.25 -11.27
C ARG A 193 2.46 15.70 -11.35
N PRO A 194 2.65 15.12 -12.53
CA PRO A 194 2.63 13.67 -12.74
C PRO A 194 3.57 12.89 -11.81
N GLU A 195 4.76 13.41 -11.53
CA GLU A 195 5.75 12.79 -10.66
C GLU A 195 5.31 12.79 -9.18
N GLN A 196 4.42 13.66 -8.77
CA GLN A 196 3.88 13.75 -7.41
C GLN A 196 2.70 12.82 -7.16
N GLN A 197 2.17 12.18 -8.22
CA GLN A 197 1.04 11.26 -8.13
C GLN A 197 1.38 9.91 -7.47
N ARG A 198 2.66 9.59 -7.30
CA ARG A 198 3.12 8.26 -6.93
C ARG A 198 3.86 8.27 -5.61
N PRO A 199 3.83 7.15 -4.84
CA PRO A 199 4.76 6.99 -3.73
C PRO A 199 6.18 7.05 -4.25
N SER A 200 7.07 7.75 -3.53
CA SER A 200 8.48 7.91 -3.91
C SER A 200 9.40 7.43 -2.79
N GLY A 201 10.50 6.76 -3.17
CA GLY A 201 11.57 6.41 -2.23
C GLY A 201 12.13 7.63 -1.51
N VAL A 202 12.16 8.80 -2.17
CA VAL A 202 12.57 10.05 -1.52
C VAL A 202 11.63 10.40 -0.37
N SER A 203 10.34 10.37 -0.59
CA SER A 203 9.34 10.70 0.43
C SER A 203 9.32 9.69 1.58
N VAL A 204 9.49 8.40 1.26
CA VAL A 204 9.68 7.34 2.27
C VAL A 204 10.95 7.61 3.09
N GLY A 205 12.04 8.02 2.44
CA GLY A 205 13.31 8.33 3.10
C GLY A 205 13.21 9.54 4.03
N LEU A 206 12.59 10.62 3.59
CA LEU A 206 12.44 11.85 4.38
C LEU A 206 11.51 11.62 5.58
N ALA A 207 10.36 10.99 5.38
CA ALA A 207 9.46 10.60 6.46
C ALA A 207 10.14 9.61 7.42
N GLY A 208 10.85 8.62 6.87
CA GLY A 208 11.61 7.63 7.62
C GLY A 208 12.71 8.26 8.47
N ARG A 209 13.42 9.24 7.94
CA ARG A 209 14.43 9.98 8.69
C ARG A 209 13.83 10.71 9.91
N GLN A 210 12.72 11.42 9.73
CA GLN A 210 12.04 12.09 10.83
C GLN A 210 11.63 11.07 11.92
N ARG A 211 11.11 9.94 11.54
CA ARG A 211 10.74 8.85 12.45
C ARG A 211 11.94 8.25 13.17
N LEU A 212 13.07 8.06 12.46
CA LEU A 212 14.32 7.59 13.02
C LEU A 212 14.85 8.55 14.10
N GLU A 213 14.79 9.84 13.85
CA GLU A 213 15.18 10.88 14.81
C GLU A 213 14.30 10.91 16.04
N ALA A 214 13.01 10.58 15.87
CA ALA A 214 12.05 10.40 16.96
C ALA A 214 12.18 9.03 17.67
N GLY A 215 13.16 8.19 17.29
CA GLY A 215 13.37 6.87 17.90
C GLY A 215 12.36 5.80 17.47
N GLN A 216 11.55 6.06 16.44
CA GLN A 216 10.51 5.14 15.96
C GLN A 216 11.11 4.10 15.01
N VAL A 217 11.73 3.07 15.56
CA VAL A 217 12.35 1.96 14.81
C VAL A 217 11.44 0.74 14.85
N ALA A 218 11.38 0.01 13.75
CA ALA A 218 10.58 -1.21 13.65
C ALA A 218 11.16 -2.33 14.53
N GLY A 219 10.27 -2.98 15.28
CA GLY A 219 10.60 -4.16 16.07
C GLY A 219 11.01 -5.38 15.22
N PRO A 220 11.34 -6.51 15.88
CA PRO A 220 11.74 -7.74 15.18
C PRO A 220 10.60 -8.30 14.32
N GLU A 221 9.37 -8.21 14.79
CA GLU A 221 8.17 -8.69 14.08
C GLU A 221 7.60 -7.59 13.18
N LEU A 222 8.19 -7.44 12.00
CA LEU A 222 7.78 -6.46 11.02
C LEU A 222 6.92 -7.13 9.95
N VAL A 223 5.66 -6.71 9.86
CA VAL A 223 4.68 -7.20 8.88
C VAL A 223 4.08 -6.02 8.10
N PRO A 224 3.61 -6.24 6.86
CA PRO A 224 2.88 -5.21 6.12
C PRO A 224 1.61 -4.78 6.87
N ARG A 225 1.27 -3.52 6.77
CA ARG A 225 0.02 -2.98 7.32
C ARG A 225 -1.11 -3.22 6.32
N TYR A 226 -1.89 -4.23 6.56
CA TYR A 226 -3.08 -4.51 5.77
C TYR A 226 -4.27 -3.71 6.31
N VAL A 227 -4.68 -2.67 5.59
CA VAL A 227 -5.91 -1.89 5.91
C VAL A 227 -7.16 -2.70 5.57
N GLN A 228 -7.04 -3.65 4.65
CA GLN A 228 -8.10 -4.54 4.21
C GLN A 228 -7.64 -5.99 4.30
N ARG A 229 -8.57 -6.90 4.69
CA ARG A 229 -8.31 -8.34 4.66
C ARG A 229 -8.01 -8.80 3.23
N THR A 230 -7.14 -9.80 3.08
CA THR A 230 -6.85 -10.40 1.78
C THR A 230 -8.09 -11.07 1.20
N GLU A 231 -8.16 -11.21 -0.13
CA GLU A 231 -9.26 -11.97 -0.75
C GLU A 231 -9.32 -13.42 -0.26
N ALA A 232 -8.17 -13.99 0.05
CA ALA A 232 -8.08 -15.34 0.58
C ALA A 232 -8.70 -15.43 1.99
N GLU A 233 -8.48 -14.43 2.84
CA GLU A 233 -9.09 -14.35 4.18
C GLU A 233 -10.60 -14.11 4.10
N VAL A 234 -11.05 -13.25 3.19
CA VAL A 234 -12.49 -13.01 2.98
C VAL A 234 -13.16 -14.28 2.46
N LYS A 235 -12.60 -14.92 1.42
CA LYS A 235 -13.12 -16.19 0.90
C LYS A 235 -13.06 -17.32 1.94
N PHE A 236 -12.06 -17.32 2.80
CA PHE A 236 -11.95 -18.31 3.87
C PHE A 236 -13.06 -18.12 4.92
N ASP A 237 -13.33 -16.88 5.33
CA ASP A 237 -14.40 -16.57 6.29
C ASP A 237 -15.78 -16.82 5.67
N GLU A 238 -16.00 -16.46 4.40
CA GLU A 238 -17.22 -16.80 3.68
C GLU A 238 -17.44 -18.32 3.57
N GLN A 239 -16.35 -19.07 3.38
CA GLN A 239 -16.38 -20.53 3.35
C GLN A 239 -16.56 -21.16 4.74
N GLN A 240 -16.10 -20.52 5.80
CA GLN A 240 -16.30 -20.97 7.19
C GLN A 240 -17.71 -20.63 7.72
N GLY A 241 -18.39 -19.66 7.19
CA GLY A 241 -19.80 -19.34 7.50
C GLY A 241 -20.76 -20.51 7.25
N VAL A 242 -20.37 -21.47 6.39
CA VAL A 242 -21.04 -22.78 6.26
C VAL A 242 -20.23 -23.82 7.05
N SER A 243 -20.74 -24.21 8.22
CA SER A 243 -20.03 -25.15 9.10
C SER A 243 -19.65 -26.44 8.35
N ALA A 244 -18.52 -27.07 8.73
CA ALA A 244 -18.09 -28.36 8.14
C ALA A 244 -19.20 -29.43 8.22
N LEU A 245 -20.06 -29.34 9.23
CA LEU A 245 -21.26 -30.17 9.40
C LEU A 245 -22.33 -29.88 8.34
N GLU A 246 -22.58 -28.63 8.01
CA GLU A 246 -23.53 -28.24 6.97
C GLU A 246 -23.07 -28.63 5.58
N ARG A 247 -21.78 -28.43 5.27
CA ARG A 247 -21.17 -28.93 4.01
C ARG A 247 -21.29 -30.44 3.90
N ARG A 248 -21.10 -31.17 4.99
CA ARG A 248 -21.27 -32.64 5.04
C ARG A 248 -22.76 -33.03 4.83
N ARG A 249 -23.70 -32.32 5.46
CA ARG A 249 -25.16 -32.51 5.27
C ARG A 249 -25.57 -32.22 3.84
N GLN A 250 -25.13 -31.14 3.24
CA GLN A 250 -25.43 -30.79 1.83
C GLN A 250 -24.85 -31.82 0.85
N ARG A 251 -23.60 -32.31 1.06
CA ARG A 251 -23.04 -33.40 0.25
C ARG A 251 -23.81 -34.72 0.39
N VAL A 252 -24.22 -35.08 1.60
CA VAL A 252 -25.02 -36.30 1.84
C VAL A 252 -26.41 -36.16 1.23
N ALA A 253 -27.08 -35.03 1.42
CA ALA A 253 -28.38 -34.74 0.82
C ALA A 253 -28.32 -34.77 -0.73
N GLY A 254 -27.28 -34.21 -1.34
CA GLY A 254 -27.08 -34.24 -2.78
C GLY A 254 -26.87 -35.67 -3.32
N LYS A 255 -26.10 -36.49 -2.64
CA LYS A 255 -25.90 -37.92 -2.99
C LYS A 255 -27.16 -38.73 -2.88
N LEU A 256 -27.95 -38.49 -1.82
CA LEU A 256 -29.25 -39.17 -1.61
C LEU A 256 -30.28 -38.77 -2.71
N ALA A 257 -30.32 -37.49 -3.06
CA ALA A 257 -31.20 -37.02 -4.15
C ALA A 257 -30.80 -37.59 -5.52
N GLN A 258 -29.51 -37.71 -5.83
CA GLN A 258 -29.02 -38.37 -7.06
C GLN A 258 -29.32 -39.88 -7.04
N GLY A 259 -29.19 -40.55 -5.88
CA GLY A 259 -29.52 -41.96 -5.73
C GLY A 259 -31.02 -42.23 -5.96
N ARG A 260 -31.88 -41.37 -5.43
CA ARG A 260 -33.35 -41.47 -5.64
C ARG A 260 -33.71 -41.23 -7.12
N ARG A 261 -33.13 -40.26 -7.80
CA ARG A 261 -33.33 -40.02 -9.25
C ARG A 261 -32.91 -41.22 -10.10
N LYS A 262 -31.78 -41.84 -9.80
CA LYS A 262 -31.30 -43.03 -10.52
C LYS A 262 -32.20 -44.26 -10.28
N ARG A 263 -32.74 -44.45 -9.07
CA ARG A 263 -33.72 -45.52 -8.80
C ARG A 263 -35.05 -45.30 -9.53
N ALA A 264 -35.59 -44.08 -9.46
CA ALA A 264 -36.81 -43.72 -10.19
C ALA A 264 -36.67 -43.87 -11.71
N GLN A 265 -35.52 -43.58 -12.27
CA GLN A 265 -35.21 -43.81 -13.70
C GLN A 265 -35.12 -45.30 -14.05
N LYS A 266 -34.56 -46.12 -13.12
CA LYS A 266 -34.44 -47.57 -13.32
C LYS A 266 -35.78 -48.26 -13.24
N ASP A 267 -36.64 -47.79 -12.33
CA ASP A 267 -38.02 -48.34 -12.15
C ASP A 267 -38.98 -47.88 -13.26
N ALA A 268 -38.64 -46.82 -13.99
CA ALA A 268 -39.38 -46.29 -15.14
C ALA A 268 -38.97 -46.87 -16.48
N ASP A 269 -37.91 -47.72 -16.54
CA ASP A 269 -37.44 -48.34 -17.80
C ASP A 269 -38.22 -49.67 -18.07
N PRO A 270 -39.11 -49.71 -19.09
CA PRO A 270 -39.89 -50.90 -19.38
C PRO A 270 -39.06 -52.08 -19.89
N ARG A 271 -37.75 -51.91 -20.14
CA ARG A 271 -36.88 -52.94 -20.69
C ARG A 271 -36.14 -53.75 -19.62
N ALA A 272 -36.27 -53.41 -18.34
CA ALA A 272 -35.64 -54.12 -17.21
C ALA A 272 -36.45 -55.26 -16.61
N GLN A 273 -37.59 -55.60 -17.24
CA GLN A 273 -38.48 -56.70 -16.82
C GLN A 273 -38.65 -57.79 -17.88
N LYS A 274 -37.57 -58.10 -18.61
CA LYS A 274 -37.52 -59.35 -19.42
C LYS A 274 -36.31 -60.16 -19.08
#